data_1c35bb52975c97b75e19f71d69dbdafe
#
_entry.id   1c35bb52975c97b75e19f71d69dbdafe
#
_cell.length_a   1.000
_cell.length_b   1.000
_cell.length_c   1.000
_cell.angle_alpha   90.00
_cell.angle_beta   90.00
_cell.angle_gamma   90.00
#
_symmetry.space_group_name_H-M   'P 1'
#
loop_
_entity.id
_entity.type
_entity.pdbx_description
1 polymer ?
#
loop_
_entity_poly.entity_id
_entity_poly.type
_entity_poly.pdbx_seq_one_letter_code
_entity_poly.pdbx_strand_id
1 'polypeptide(L)'
;VDTFRGVTKQIPSMYSALKYQGQPLYKYAREGIEVPRESRDITVFRLDILRFEDDEVDMEIHVSKGTYIRTIVDDLGELLGCGAHVSMLRRVSVGSYPRDKMVTIDELEALLEKAKAEDVAPAVYLDPLLLPINTALEGMPKVTVDEVSTSYLRHGNPVQASGAPVDGLVQVYQDDTDEFLGVGAIDDNGLVAPKRIIVPNEELLKLNK
;
A
#
# COMPACT_ATOMS: atom_id res chain seq x y z
N VAL A 1 -2.33 -27.10 -7.27
CA VAL A 1 -2.17 -25.79 -6.61
C VAL A 1 -0.97 -25.72 -5.67
N ASP A 2 -0.52 -26.83 -5.07
CA ASP A 2 0.61 -26.85 -4.12
C ASP A 2 1.92 -26.34 -4.74
N THR A 3 2.11 -26.57 -6.03
CA THR A 3 3.26 -26.08 -6.82
C THR A 3 3.31 -24.55 -6.94
N PHE A 4 2.21 -23.86 -6.68
CA PHE A 4 2.13 -22.39 -6.70
C PHE A 4 2.43 -21.74 -5.35
N ARG A 5 2.44 -22.52 -4.26
CA ARG A 5 2.71 -21.99 -2.91
C ARG A 5 4.21 -21.80 -2.68
N GLY A 6 4.55 -20.82 -1.88
CA GLY A 6 5.93 -20.47 -1.51
C GLY A 6 6.57 -19.42 -2.42
N VAL A 7 7.89 -19.38 -2.42
CA VAL A 7 8.67 -18.46 -3.25
C VAL A 7 8.77 -19.01 -4.65
N THR A 8 8.39 -18.22 -5.64
CA THR A 8 8.44 -18.58 -7.06
C THR A 8 8.75 -17.36 -7.92
N LYS A 9 8.99 -17.58 -9.20
CA LYS A 9 9.23 -16.53 -10.19
C LYS A 9 8.00 -16.29 -11.04
N GLN A 10 7.71 -15.02 -11.30
CA GLN A 10 6.60 -14.61 -12.15
C GLN A 10 7.08 -13.62 -13.20
N ILE A 11 6.72 -13.83 -14.46
CA ILE A 11 6.86 -12.83 -15.51
C ILE A 11 5.59 -11.98 -15.53
N PRO A 12 5.68 -10.67 -15.27
CA PRO A 12 4.50 -9.81 -15.26
C PRO A 12 3.77 -9.81 -16.61
N SER A 13 2.44 -9.73 -16.56
CA SER A 13 1.63 -9.60 -17.77
C SER A 13 1.97 -8.33 -18.56
N MET A 14 1.88 -8.40 -19.88
CA MET A 14 1.92 -7.23 -20.76
C MET A 14 0.81 -6.21 -20.44
N TYR A 15 -0.33 -6.67 -19.91
CA TYR A 15 -1.43 -5.82 -19.45
C TYR A 15 -1.21 -5.30 -18.03
N SER A 16 -0.02 -4.74 -17.77
CA SER A 16 0.35 -4.16 -16.49
C SER A 16 0.78 -2.70 -16.61
N ALA A 17 0.80 -1.98 -15.48
CA ALA A 17 1.27 -0.59 -15.40
C ALA A 17 2.80 -0.48 -15.25
N LEU A 18 3.54 -1.59 -15.28
CA LEU A 18 4.99 -1.57 -15.30
C LEU A 18 5.47 -0.82 -16.54
N LYS A 19 6.58 -0.11 -16.40
CA LYS A 19 7.11 0.71 -17.49
C LYS A 19 8.27 0.02 -18.21
N TYR A 20 8.26 0.10 -19.53
CA TYR A 20 9.38 -0.20 -20.40
C TYR A 20 9.69 1.07 -21.19
N GLN A 21 10.95 1.54 -21.17
CA GLN A 21 11.37 2.80 -21.81
C GLN A 21 10.45 4.00 -21.51
N GLY A 22 10.02 4.12 -20.25
CA GLY A 22 9.17 5.21 -19.78
C GLY A 22 7.66 5.05 -20.03
N GLN A 23 7.24 4.09 -20.88
CA GLN A 23 5.83 3.86 -21.24
C GLN A 23 5.29 2.59 -20.56
N PRO A 24 4.03 2.60 -20.02
CA PRO A 24 3.42 1.41 -19.42
C PRO A 24 3.27 0.26 -20.41
N LEU A 25 3.49 -0.98 -19.93
CA LEU A 25 3.42 -2.20 -20.77
C LEU A 25 2.06 -2.37 -21.45
N TYR A 26 0.96 -2.02 -20.77
CA TYR A 26 -0.38 -2.16 -21.35
C TYR A 26 -0.59 -1.32 -22.63
N LYS A 27 0.17 -0.23 -22.83
CA LYS A 27 0.11 0.54 -24.07
C LYS A 27 0.72 -0.24 -25.22
N TYR A 28 1.90 -0.83 -25.01
CA TYR A 28 2.53 -1.72 -26.00
C TYR A 28 1.61 -2.90 -26.34
N ALA A 29 0.99 -3.52 -25.31
CA ALA A 29 0.06 -4.64 -25.50
C ALA A 29 -1.13 -4.27 -26.39
N ARG A 30 -1.70 -3.05 -26.24
CA ARG A 30 -2.79 -2.57 -27.09
C ARG A 30 -2.39 -2.30 -28.54
N GLU A 31 -1.13 -2.02 -28.76
CA GLU A 31 -0.52 -1.82 -30.09
C GLU A 31 -0.04 -3.15 -30.71
N GLY A 32 -0.24 -4.27 -30.01
CA GLY A 32 0.23 -5.59 -30.45
C GLY A 32 1.75 -5.76 -30.36
N ILE A 33 2.44 -4.88 -29.64
CA ILE A 33 3.90 -4.91 -29.49
C ILE A 33 4.25 -5.68 -28.23
N GLU A 34 5.03 -6.74 -28.36
CA GLU A 34 5.59 -7.46 -27.23
C GLU A 34 6.97 -6.90 -26.89
N VAL A 35 7.21 -6.63 -25.58
CA VAL A 35 8.49 -6.13 -25.07
C VAL A 35 9.09 -7.11 -24.06
N PRO A 36 10.42 -7.15 -23.91
CA PRO A 36 11.08 -7.98 -22.90
C PRO A 36 10.59 -7.64 -21.50
N ARG A 37 10.33 -8.67 -20.68
CA ARG A 37 9.92 -8.56 -19.28
C ARG A 37 10.80 -9.45 -18.44
N GLU A 38 11.38 -8.89 -17.40
CA GLU A 38 12.18 -9.66 -16.46
C GLU A 38 11.26 -10.38 -15.47
N SER A 39 11.61 -11.63 -15.17
CA SER A 39 10.95 -12.37 -14.11
C SER A 39 11.34 -11.77 -12.74
N ARG A 40 10.42 -11.78 -11.81
CA ARG A 40 10.61 -11.31 -10.44
C ARG A 40 10.21 -12.35 -9.43
N ASP A 41 10.86 -12.35 -8.30
CA ASP A 41 10.49 -13.21 -7.19
C ASP A 41 9.18 -12.71 -6.58
N ILE A 42 8.26 -13.64 -6.38
CA ILE A 42 6.99 -13.45 -5.68
C ILE A 42 6.87 -14.52 -4.61
N THR A 43 6.00 -14.27 -3.62
CA THR A 43 5.66 -15.28 -2.63
C THR A 43 4.15 -15.47 -2.61
N VAL A 44 3.71 -16.70 -2.75
CA VAL A 44 2.33 -17.11 -2.51
C VAL A 44 2.29 -17.73 -1.11
N PHE A 45 1.83 -16.94 -0.13
CA PHE A 45 1.77 -17.36 1.28
C PHE A 45 0.68 -18.41 1.49
N ARG A 46 -0.46 -18.24 0.80
CA ARG A 46 -1.61 -19.13 0.89
C ARG A 46 -2.39 -19.11 -0.42
N LEU A 47 -2.89 -20.27 -0.83
CA LEU A 47 -3.78 -20.45 -1.95
C LEU A 47 -4.78 -21.54 -1.58
N ASP A 48 -6.05 -21.20 -1.46
CA ASP A 48 -7.13 -22.12 -1.12
C ASP A 48 -8.19 -22.13 -2.22
N ILE A 49 -8.62 -23.32 -2.59
CA ILE A 49 -9.78 -23.51 -3.45
C ILE A 49 -11.01 -23.50 -2.55
N LEU A 50 -11.92 -22.56 -2.80
CA LEU A 50 -13.15 -22.39 -2.02
C LEU A 50 -14.32 -23.15 -2.69
N ARG A 51 -14.34 -23.18 -4.02
CA ARG A 51 -15.36 -23.83 -4.83
C ARG A 51 -14.72 -24.35 -6.13
N PHE A 52 -15.16 -25.48 -6.60
CA PHE A 52 -14.83 -26.01 -7.92
C PHE A 52 -16.09 -26.68 -8.49
N GLU A 53 -16.70 -26.05 -9.46
CA GLU A 53 -17.92 -26.52 -10.13
C GLU A 53 -17.80 -26.27 -11.61
N ASP A 54 -18.10 -27.27 -12.40
CA ASP A 54 -18.00 -27.26 -13.86
C ASP A 54 -16.62 -26.78 -14.35
N ASP A 55 -16.55 -25.60 -14.96
CA ASP A 55 -15.34 -24.94 -15.44
C ASP A 55 -14.93 -23.72 -14.60
N GLU A 56 -15.59 -23.49 -13.45
CA GLU A 56 -15.33 -22.38 -12.55
C GLU A 56 -14.62 -22.81 -11.26
N VAL A 57 -13.62 -22.02 -10.86
CA VAL A 57 -12.87 -22.21 -9.61
C VAL A 57 -12.84 -20.88 -8.84
N ASP A 58 -13.37 -20.89 -7.61
CA ASP A 58 -13.18 -19.80 -6.67
C ASP A 58 -11.97 -20.06 -5.78
N MET A 59 -11.06 -19.10 -5.73
CA MET A 59 -9.84 -19.20 -4.93
C MET A 59 -9.64 -17.97 -4.05
N GLU A 60 -9.16 -18.18 -2.83
CA GLU A 60 -8.59 -17.12 -1.99
C GLU A 60 -7.06 -17.24 -2.02
N ILE A 61 -6.37 -16.18 -2.44
CA ILE A 61 -4.92 -16.18 -2.62
C ILE A 61 -4.29 -15.05 -1.83
N HIS A 62 -3.38 -15.39 -0.90
CA HIS A 62 -2.56 -14.43 -0.16
C HIS A 62 -1.15 -14.40 -0.76
N VAL A 63 -0.72 -13.23 -1.23
CA VAL A 63 0.51 -13.06 -2.00
C VAL A 63 1.32 -11.86 -1.56
N SER A 64 2.60 -11.87 -1.89
CA SER A 64 3.49 -10.72 -1.70
C SER A 64 3.10 -9.54 -2.59
N LYS A 65 3.54 -8.35 -2.20
CA LYS A 65 3.37 -7.11 -2.97
C LYS A 65 3.89 -7.28 -4.40
N GLY A 66 3.12 -6.81 -5.36
CA GLY A 66 3.51 -6.81 -6.78
C GLY A 66 3.20 -8.10 -7.53
N THR A 67 2.64 -9.11 -6.88
CA THR A 67 2.17 -10.34 -7.52
C THR A 67 0.92 -10.07 -8.36
N TYR A 68 0.90 -10.61 -9.57
CA TYR A 68 -0.24 -10.54 -10.49
C TYR A 68 -1.07 -11.83 -10.39
N ILE A 69 -2.26 -11.73 -9.80
CA ILE A 69 -3.21 -12.86 -9.69
C ILE A 69 -3.59 -13.40 -11.07
N ARG A 70 -3.78 -12.52 -12.05
CA ARG A 70 -4.10 -12.91 -13.43
C ARG A 70 -3.03 -13.83 -14.03
N THR A 71 -1.75 -13.60 -13.75
CA THR A 71 -0.66 -14.46 -14.22
C THR A 71 -0.66 -15.79 -13.48
N ILE A 72 -0.99 -15.86 -12.18
CA ILE A 72 -1.13 -17.11 -11.45
C ILE A 72 -2.24 -17.97 -12.07
N VAL A 73 -3.37 -17.38 -12.44
CA VAL A 73 -4.50 -18.08 -13.06
C VAL A 73 -4.14 -18.56 -14.48
N ASP A 74 -3.46 -17.71 -15.25
CA ASP A 74 -2.96 -18.06 -16.60
C ASP A 74 -2.00 -19.26 -16.54
N ASP A 75 -0.97 -19.17 -15.68
CA ASP A 75 0.01 -20.24 -15.45
C ASP A 75 -0.67 -21.56 -14.96
N LEU A 76 -1.72 -21.45 -14.13
CA LEU A 76 -2.50 -22.60 -13.70
C LEU A 76 -3.25 -23.23 -14.87
N GLY A 77 -3.86 -22.41 -15.72
CA GLY A 77 -4.55 -22.89 -16.93
C GLY A 77 -3.62 -23.58 -17.91
N GLU A 78 -2.42 -23.04 -18.12
CA GLU A 78 -1.37 -23.66 -18.94
C GLU A 78 -0.91 -25.00 -18.33
N LEU A 79 -0.70 -25.07 -17.02
CA LEU A 79 -0.34 -26.33 -16.33
C LEU A 79 -1.41 -27.41 -16.47
N LEU A 80 -2.70 -27.03 -16.48
CA LEU A 80 -3.82 -27.94 -16.69
C LEU A 80 -4.03 -28.30 -18.16
N GLY A 81 -3.46 -27.56 -19.10
CA GLY A 81 -3.55 -27.79 -20.54
C GLY A 81 -4.87 -27.31 -21.17
N CYS A 82 -5.73 -26.62 -20.42
CA CYS A 82 -7.01 -26.10 -20.92
C CYS A 82 -7.04 -24.56 -21.01
N GLY A 83 -5.99 -23.86 -20.51
CA GLY A 83 -6.02 -22.43 -20.34
C GLY A 83 -6.94 -22.02 -19.19
N ALA A 84 -6.75 -20.80 -18.67
CA ALA A 84 -7.67 -20.19 -17.70
C ALA A 84 -7.57 -18.66 -17.75
N HIS A 85 -8.62 -17.98 -17.28
CA HIS A 85 -8.63 -16.53 -17.12
C HIS A 85 -9.43 -16.12 -15.89
N VAL A 86 -9.15 -14.92 -15.39
CA VAL A 86 -9.88 -14.36 -14.26
C VAL A 86 -11.19 -13.76 -14.76
N SER A 87 -12.33 -14.33 -14.35
CA SER A 87 -13.68 -13.81 -14.62
C SER A 87 -14.07 -12.73 -13.61
N MET A 88 -13.68 -12.91 -12.32
CA MET A 88 -13.91 -11.95 -11.24
C MET A 88 -12.67 -11.86 -10.34
N LEU A 89 -12.29 -10.64 -9.95
CA LEU A 89 -11.21 -10.41 -9.01
C LEU A 89 -11.62 -9.39 -7.94
N ARG A 90 -11.63 -9.83 -6.69
CA ARG A 90 -11.91 -8.98 -5.54
C ARG A 90 -10.74 -8.98 -4.56
N ARG A 91 -10.24 -7.79 -4.22
CA ARG A 91 -9.27 -7.64 -3.13
C ARG A 91 -10.02 -7.62 -1.80
N VAL A 92 -9.68 -8.54 -0.90
CA VAL A 92 -10.34 -8.70 0.40
C VAL A 92 -9.49 -8.23 1.58
N SER A 93 -8.19 -7.95 1.35
CA SER A 93 -7.30 -7.34 2.35
C SER A 93 -6.07 -6.73 1.69
N VAL A 94 -5.43 -5.80 2.37
CA VAL A 94 -4.16 -5.17 1.97
C VAL A 94 -3.32 -4.94 3.23
N GLY A 95 -2.14 -5.59 3.30
CA GLY A 95 -1.26 -5.47 4.48
C GLY A 95 -2.01 -5.84 5.75
N SER A 96 -1.84 -5.03 6.78
CA SER A 96 -2.46 -5.18 8.10
C SER A 96 -3.79 -4.44 8.24
N TYR A 97 -4.28 -3.79 7.19
CA TYR A 97 -5.55 -3.07 7.27
C TYR A 97 -6.71 -4.01 7.61
N PRO A 98 -7.53 -3.68 8.62
CA PRO A 98 -8.61 -4.54 9.09
C PRO A 98 -9.73 -4.65 8.04
N ARG A 99 -10.18 -5.89 7.79
CA ARG A 99 -11.22 -6.18 6.78
C ARG A 99 -12.58 -5.53 7.11
N ASP A 100 -12.90 -5.41 8.39
CA ASP A 100 -14.13 -4.80 8.91
C ASP A 100 -14.17 -3.27 8.75
N LYS A 101 -13.04 -2.65 8.39
CA LYS A 101 -12.96 -1.21 8.07
C LYS A 101 -13.04 -0.92 6.57
N MET A 102 -13.16 -1.95 5.74
CA MET A 102 -13.38 -1.76 4.31
C MET A 102 -14.79 -1.22 4.06
N VAL A 103 -14.87 -0.19 3.23
CA VAL A 103 -16.13 0.41 2.78
C VAL A 103 -16.26 0.25 1.27
N THR A 104 -17.49 0.07 0.79
CA THR A 104 -17.82 0.03 -0.64
C THR A 104 -18.11 1.43 -1.17
N ILE A 105 -18.10 1.58 -2.49
CA ILE A 105 -18.50 2.84 -3.12
C ILE A 105 -19.96 3.16 -2.82
N ASP A 106 -20.85 2.16 -2.85
CA ASP A 106 -22.27 2.32 -2.56
C ASP A 106 -22.50 2.84 -1.12
N GLU A 107 -21.72 2.33 -0.14
CA GLU A 107 -21.77 2.84 1.23
C GLU A 107 -21.30 4.30 1.34
N LEU A 108 -20.25 4.68 0.62
CA LEU A 108 -19.79 6.08 0.58
C LEU A 108 -20.84 7.00 -0.06
N GLU A 109 -21.45 6.56 -1.17
CA GLU A 109 -22.51 7.31 -1.84
C GLU A 109 -23.74 7.49 -0.95
N ALA A 110 -24.15 6.44 -0.21
CA ALA A 110 -25.22 6.50 0.75
C ALA A 110 -24.96 7.52 1.88
N LEU A 111 -23.70 7.59 2.37
CA LEU A 111 -23.30 8.59 3.37
C LEU A 111 -23.31 10.02 2.82
N LEU A 112 -22.95 10.20 1.55
CA LEU A 112 -23.03 11.50 0.88
C LEU A 112 -24.48 11.97 0.72
N GLU A 113 -25.39 11.08 0.31
CA GLU A 113 -26.81 11.41 0.19
C GLU A 113 -27.44 11.73 1.57
N LYS A 114 -27.00 11.01 2.62
CA LYS A 114 -27.41 11.31 4.00
C LYS A 114 -26.96 12.72 4.43
N ALA A 115 -25.70 13.07 4.15
CA ALA A 115 -25.18 14.40 4.48
C ALA A 115 -25.98 15.51 3.77
N LYS A 116 -26.35 15.31 2.49
CA LYS A 116 -27.17 16.24 1.73
C LYS A 116 -28.58 16.36 2.31
N ALA A 117 -29.20 15.25 2.70
CA ALA A 117 -30.57 15.25 3.27
C ALA A 117 -30.65 15.96 4.61
N GLU A 118 -29.55 15.93 5.39
CA GLU A 118 -29.44 16.56 6.70
C GLU A 118 -28.83 17.97 6.63
N ASP A 119 -28.50 18.47 5.43
CA ASP A 119 -27.84 19.77 5.19
C ASP A 119 -26.55 19.96 6.02
N VAL A 120 -25.75 18.89 6.11
CA VAL A 120 -24.44 18.92 6.81
C VAL A 120 -23.29 18.69 5.84
N ALA A 121 -22.08 19.11 6.25
CA ALA A 121 -20.89 18.88 5.44
C ALA A 121 -20.60 17.37 5.30
N PRO A 122 -20.24 16.88 4.10
CA PRO A 122 -19.90 15.46 3.87
C PRO A 122 -18.85 14.90 4.85
N ALA A 123 -17.91 15.73 5.29
CA ALA A 123 -16.87 15.37 6.27
C ALA A 123 -17.44 14.81 7.58
N VAL A 124 -18.64 15.24 8.00
CA VAL A 124 -19.30 14.71 9.22
C VAL A 124 -19.45 13.19 9.19
N TYR A 125 -19.72 12.62 8.01
CA TYR A 125 -19.90 11.18 7.81
C TYR A 125 -18.70 10.48 7.22
N LEU A 126 -17.86 11.17 6.45
CA LEU A 126 -16.74 10.56 5.75
C LEU A 126 -15.45 10.56 6.58
N ASP A 127 -15.16 11.61 7.35
CA ASP A 127 -13.94 11.71 8.14
C ASP A 127 -13.79 10.58 9.19
N PRO A 128 -14.86 10.10 9.85
CA PRO A 128 -14.77 8.96 10.76
C PRO A 128 -14.33 7.64 10.11
N LEU A 129 -14.42 7.53 8.78
CA LEU A 129 -13.96 6.36 8.01
C LEU A 129 -12.45 6.42 7.71
N LEU A 130 -11.84 7.60 7.85
CA LEU A 130 -10.41 7.77 7.60
C LEU A 130 -9.60 7.10 8.71
N LEU A 131 -8.64 6.30 8.31
CA LEU A 131 -7.67 5.73 9.25
C LEU A 131 -6.52 6.73 9.47
N PRO A 132 -5.90 6.74 10.66
CA PRO A 132 -4.71 7.54 10.92
C PRO A 132 -3.61 7.25 9.88
N ILE A 133 -2.92 8.30 9.41
CA ILE A 133 -1.91 8.20 8.35
C ILE A 133 -0.77 7.23 8.68
N ASN A 134 -0.43 7.10 9.95
CA ASN A 134 0.61 6.19 10.46
C ASN A 134 0.23 4.71 10.41
N THR A 135 -1.04 4.35 10.17
CA THR A 135 -1.48 2.96 10.01
C THR A 135 -0.80 2.26 8.82
N ALA A 136 -0.39 3.04 7.80
CA ALA A 136 0.36 2.53 6.66
C ALA A 136 1.80 2.10 7.00
N LEU A 137 2.28 2.42 8.19
CA LEU A 137 3.67 2.24 8.64
C LEU A 137 3.79 1.17 9.73
N GLU A 138 2.79 0.32 9.88
CA GLU A 138 2.81 -0.77 10.86
C GLU A 138 4.06 -1.64 10.69
N GLY A 139 4.70 -1.99 11.83
CA GLY A 139 5.97 -2.73 11.85
C GLY A 139 7.23 -1.87 11.69
N MET A 140 7.11 -0.57 11.33
CA MET A 140 8.25 0.34 11.34
C MET A 140 8.58 0.78 12.77
N PRO A 141 9.85 0.78 13.21
CA PRO A 141 10.24 1.24 14.55
C PRO A 141 9.75 2.67 14.82
N LYS A 142 9.38 2.92 16.06
CA LYS A 142 8.95 4.24 16.53
C LYS A 142 10.05 4.89 17.36
N VAL A 143 10.21 6.20 17.19
CA VAL A 143 11.06 7.05 18.03
C VAL A 143 10.27 8.27 18.45
N THR A 144 10.59 8.83 19.61
CA THR A 144 10.02 10.07 20.11
C THR A 144 11.07 11.18 20.19
N VAL A 145 10.65 12.39 19.99
CA VAL A 145 11.48 13.59 20.05
C VAL A 145 10.74 14.68 20.81
N ASP A 146 11.48 15.54 21.50
CA ASP A 146 10.92 16.70 22.22
C ASP A 146 10.45 17.81 21.26
N GLU A 147 9.81 18.85 21.80
CA GLU A 147 9.29 20.00 21.06
C GLU A 147 10.37 20.73 20.28
N VAL A 148 11.56 20.91 20.87
CA VAL A 148 12.69 21.59 20.23
C VAL A 148 13.18 20.80 19.04
N SER A 149 13.41 19.50 19.20
CA SER A 149 13.79 18.57 18.14
C SER A 149 12.73 18.48 17.05
N THR A 150 11.43 18.52 17.40
CA THR A 150 10.32 18.60 16.45
C THR A 150 10.45 19.82 15.54
N SER A 151 10.77 20.98 16.10
CA SER A 151 11.00 22.19 15.32
C SER A 151 12.18 22.02 14.34
N TYR A 152 13.30 21.44 14.79
CA TYR A 152 14.45 21.19 13.92
C TYR A 152 14.10 20.22 12.77
N LEU A 153 13.38 19.15 13.04
CA LEU A 153 12.93 18.18 12.01
C LEU A 153 12.04 18.84 10.97
N ARG A 154 11.10 19.71 11.40
CA ARG A 154 10.22 20.46 10.48
C ARG A 154 10.99 21.41 9.56
N HIS A 155 12.16 21.89 10.00
CA HIS A 155 13.08 22.70 9.19
C HIS A 155 14.12 21.88 8.39
N GLY A 156 14.01 20.55 8.39
CA GLY A 156 14.88 19.68 7.59
C GLY A 156 16.17 19.26 8.28
N ASN A 157 16.37 19.57 9.55
CA ASN A 157 17.58 19.23 10.28
C ASN A 157 17.47 17.87 10.97
N PRO A 158 18.52 17.04 10.97
CA PRO A 158 18.56 15.80 11.74
C PRO A 158 18.64 16.08 13.24
N VAL A 159 18.06 15.19 14.04
CA VAL A 159 18.01 15.31 15.51
C VAL A 159 18.36 14.00 16.20
N GLN A 160 18.77 14.08 17.45
CA GLN A 160 18.93 12.92 18.31
C GLN A 160 17.56 12.41 18.78
N ALA A 161 17.34 11.12 18.75
CA ALA A 161 16.15 10.50 19.32
C ALA A 161 16.55 9.32 20.22
N SER A 162 15.88 9.19 21.37
CA SER A 162 16.13 8.10 22.29
C SER A 162 15.58 6.77 21.72
N GLY A 163 16.34 5.67 21.85
CA GLY A 163 15.89 4.36 21.41
C GLY A 163 15.84 4.18 19.89
N ALA A 164 16.52 5.06 19.14
CA ALA A 164 16.61 4.90 17.69
C ALA A 164 17.35 3.60 17.32
N PRO A 165 16.92 2.85 16.29
CA PRO A 165 17.64 1.71 15.76
C PRO A 165 18.99 2.16 15.16
N VAL A 166 19.85 1.21 14.81
CA VAL A 166 21.17 1.50 14.24
C VAL A 166 21.07 2.11 12.85
N ASP A 167 20.07 1.69 12.07
CA ASP A 167 19.82 2.14 10.70
C ASP A 167 18.33 2.00 10.32
N GLY A 168 17.99 2.44 9.13
CA GLY A 168 16.67 2.25 8.53
C GLY A 168 15.72 3.42 8.73
N LEU A 169 14.45 3.15 8.41
CA LEU A 169 13.37 4.12 8.53
C LEU A 169 12.67 3.99 9.88
N VAL A 170 12.26 5.12 10.44
CA VAL A 170 11.54 5.20 11.71
C VAL A 170 10.31 6.10 11.60
N GLN A 171 9.27 5.75 12.32
CA GLN A 171 8.15 6.64 12.60
C GLN A 171 8.57 7.62 13.68
N VAL A 172 8.35 8.91 13.48
CA VAL A 172 8.72 9.95 14.43
C VAL A 172 7.48 10.53 15.07
N TYR A 173 7.49 10.60 16.40
CA TYR A 173 6.40 11.16 17.21
C TYR A 173 6.95 12.27 18.13
N GLN A 174 6.10 13.22 18.45
CA GLN A 174 6.39 14.17 19.52
C GLN A 174 6.09 13.54 20.88
N ASP A 175 7.02 13.63 21.83
CA ASP A 175 6.98 12.89 23.10
C ASP A 175 5.76 13.29 23.96
N ASP A 176 5.54 14.58 24.18
CA ASP A 176 4.50 15.07 25.09
C ASP A 176 3.07 14.88 24.56
N THR A 177 2.87 14.76 23.25
CA THR A 177 1.56 14.78 22.61
C THR A 177 1.20 13.48 21.91
N ASP A 178 2.17 12.56 21.74
CA ASP A 178 2.06 11.38 20.87
C ASP A 178 1.62 11.74 19.42
N GLU A 179 1.90 12.99 19.00
CA GLU A 179 1.60 13.46 17.65
C GLU A 179 2.54 12.77 16.65
N PHE A 180 1.98 12.16 15.61
CA PHE A 180 2.78 11.59 14.53
C PHE A 180 3.34 12.71 13.64
N LEU A 181 4.65 12.88 13.66
CA LEU A 181 5.35 13.91 12.90
C LEU A 181 5.72 13.48 11.48
N GLY A 182 5.85 12.17 11.23
CA GLY A 182 6.24 11.68 9.92
C GLY A 182 7.24 10.53 9.97
N VAL A 183 8.02 10.41 8.90
CA VAL A 183 9.06 9.38 8.72
C VAL A 183 10.43 10.03 8.69
N GLY A 184 11.33 9.52 9.52
CA GLY A 184 12.76 9.80 9.49
C GLY A 184 13.57 8.60 8.96
N ALA A 185 14.83 8.85 8.70
CA ALA A 185 15.84 7.81 8.43
C ALA A 185 17.01 8.01 9.38
N ILE A 186 17.57 6.92 9.89
CA ILE A 186 18.79 7.00 10.68
C ILE A 186 19.97 7.28 9.75
N ASP A 187 20.72 8.35 10.01
CA ASP A 187 21.91 8.71 9.25
C ASP A 187 23.18 8.02 9.80
N ASP A 188 24.31 8.22 9.13
CA ASP A 188 25.60 7.62 9.50
C ASP A 188 26.10 8.08 10.89
N ASN A 189 25.56 9.13 11.46
CA ASN A 189 25.87 9.63 12.79
C ASN A 189 24.89 9.13 13.87
N GLY A 190 23.91 8.29 13.48
CA GLY A 190 22.89 7.79 14.38
C GLY A 190 21.79 8.81 14.69
N LEU A 191 21.71 9.90 13.93
CA LEU A 191 20.65 10.91 14.06
C LEU A 191 19.44 10.56 13.19
N VAL A 192 18.27 10.99 13.62
CA VAL A 192 17.02 10.89 12.84
C VAL A 192 16.98 12.04 11.84
N ALA A 193 17.30 11.77 10.59
CA ALA A 193 17.17 12.73 9.49
C ALA A 193 15.74 12.72 8.92
N PRO A 194 15.11 13.86 8.66
CA PRO A 194 13.74 13.92 8.14
C PRO A 194 13.66 13.40 6.72
N LYS A 195 12.73 12.47 6.46
CA LYS A 195 12.45 11.89 5.13
C LYS A 195 11.11 12.40 4.58
N ARG A 196 10.08 12.36 5.38
CA ARG A 196 8.73 12.88 5.10
C ARG A 196 8.13 13.36 6.40
N ILE A 197 8.17 14.65 6.66
CA ILE A 197 7.61 15.28 7.85
C ILE A 197 6.30 15.96 7.47
N ILE A 198 5.31 15.82 8.33
CA ILE A 198 4.02 16.51 8.23
C ILE A 198 4.22 17.91 8.78
N VAL A 199 3.99 18.90 7.93
CA VAL A 199 4.00 20.31 8.35
C VAL A 199 2.54 20.76 8.48
N PRO A 200 2.09 21.23 9.64
CA PRO A 200 0.74 21.76 9.81
C PRO A 200 0.45 22.90 8.82
N ASN A 201 -0.79 22.98 8.31
CA ASN A 201 -1.19 24.00 7.33
C ASN A 201 -0.91 25.44 7.79
N GLU A 202 -1.00 25.69 9.08
CA GLU A 202 -0.69 27.02 9.67
C GLU A 202 0.78 27.41 9.53
N GLU A 203 1.69 26.44 9.55
CA GLU A 203 3.13 26.68 9.34
C GLU A 203 3.46 26.83 7.84
N LEU A 204 2.79 26.06 6.95
CA LEU A 204 2.94 26.21 5.51
C LEU A 204 2.57 27.61 5.01
N LEU A 205 1.56 28.24 5.61
CA LEU A 205 1.15 29.61 5.30
C LEU A 205 2.19 30.65 5.75
N LYS A 206 3.07 30.35 6.70
CA LYS A 206 4.16 31.22 7.16
C LYS A 206 5.43 31.09 6.33
N LEU A 207 5.69 29.90 5.74
CA LEU A 207 6.87 29.63 4.91
C LEU A 207 6.75 30.22 3.48
N ASN A 208 5.54 30.56 3.04
CA ASN A 208 5.26 31.14 1.72
C ASN A 208 5.12 32.69 1.74
N LYS A 209 5.49 33.33 2.83
CA LYS A 209 5.61 34.80 2.97
C LYS A 209 7.07 35.21 3.06
#